data_9a7b5be31d5e014bb8db9b6bd8536dd2
#
_entry.id   9a7b5be31d5e014bb8db9b6bd8536dd2
#
_cell.length_a   1.000
_cell.length_b   1.000
_cell.length_c   1.000
_cell.angle_alpha   90.00
_cell.angle_beta   90.00
_cell.angle_gamma   90.00
#
_symmetry.space_group_name_H-M   'P 1'
#
loop_
_entity.id
_entity.type
_entity.pdbx_description
1 polymer ?
#
loop_
_entity_poly.entity_id
_entity_poly.type
_entity_poly.pdbx_seq_one_letter_code
_entity_poly.pdbx_strand_id
1 'polypeptide(L)'
;MSAENRSAIEHIPVTDSLSLRAVDERHVPELHQLVMKNQRWLQQSLSWPAEVTHEEETRRHVQGNVMLHQRGYAKMFLLFLQEEIVGVLSFNQIEPINKTAYIGYWIDESHQGQGLLSQALQALMDYYARSGTVRRFVIK
;
A
#
# COMPACT_ATOMS: atom_id res chain seq x y z
N MET A 1 -10.96 -23.03 9.87
CA MET A 1 -10.76 -22.77 9.82
C MET A 1 -10.30 -21.94 9.18
N SER A 2 -10.26 -22.10 8.93
CA SER A 2 -9.65 -21.34 8.18
C SER A 2 -10.23 -20.07 7.76
N ALA A 3 -11.41 -19.78 8.06
CA ALA A 3 -12.02 -18.49 7.82
C ALA A 3 -11.24 -17.38 8.50
N GLU A 4 -10.73 -17.65 9.66
CA GLU A 4 -9.91 -16.68 10.37
C GLU A 4 -8.66 -16.36 9.61
N ASN A 5 -8.03 -17.36 9.01
CA ASN A 5 -6.81 -17.13 8.25
C ASN A 5 -7.06 -16.28 7.03
N ARG A 6 -8.19 -16.50 6.36
CA ARG A 6 -8.50 -15.70 5.18
C ARG A 6 -8.81 -14.26 5.51
N SER A 7 -9.35 -14.03 6.70
CA SER A 7 -9.65 -12.67 7.10
C SER A 7 -8.46 -11.97 7.73
N ALA A 8 -7.40 -12.72 8.01
CA ALA A 8 -6.21 -12.11 8.59
C ALA A 8 -5.49 -11.28 7.54
N ILE A 9 -5.39 -10.00 7.80
CA ILE A 9 -4.70 -9.06 6.91
C ILE A 9 -3.42 -8.66 7.61
N GLU A 10 -2.32 -8.71 6.88
CA GLU A 10 -1.02 -8.31 7.41
C GLU A 10 -1.13 -6.86 7.91
N HIS A 11 -0.72 -6.64 9.14
CA HIS A 11 -0.92 -5.36 9.81
C HIS A 11 0.36 -4.96 10.51
N ILE A 12 0.87 -3.78 10.17
CA ILE A 12 2.11 -3.24 10.73
C ILE A 12 1.76 -1.96 11.48
N PRO A 13 1.77 -1.98 12.81
CA PRO A 13 1.51 -0.74 13.56
C PRO A 13 2.71 0.20 13.43
N VAL A 14 2.44 1.48 13.26
CA VAL A 14 3.47 2.50 13.14
C VAL A 14 3.47 3.39 14.39
N THR A 15 2.32 3.96 14.72
CA THR A 15 2.10 4.72 15.95
C THR A 15 0.73 4.33 16.51
N ASP A 16 0.31 4.99 17.58
CA ASP A 16 -1.01 4.72 18.16
C ASP A 16 -2.14 4.99 17.15
N SER A 17 -1.95 5.95 16.25
CA SER A 17 -2.98 6.34 15.30
C SER A 17 -2.68 5.92 13.86
N LEU A 18 -1.45 5.51 13.56
CA LEU A 18 -1.01 5.24 12.20
C LEU A 18 -0.62 3.78 12.06
N SER A 19 -1.13 3.12 11.00
CA SER A 19 -0.81 1.73 10.74
C SER A 19 -0.78 1.46 9.24
N LEU A 20 -0.13 0.35 8.88
CA LEU A 20 -0.13 -0.17 7.50
C LEU A 20 -0.90 -1.47 7.52
N ARG A 21 -1.80 -1.65 6.56
CA ARG A 21 -2.56 -2.89 6.41
C ARG A 21 -2.49 -3.34 4.96
N ALA A 22 -2.23 -4.64 4.76
CA ALA A 22 -2.18 -5.19 3.40
C ALA A 22 -3.52 -4.96 2.72
N VAL A 23 -3.46 -4.63 1.43
CA VAL A 23 -4.68 -4.34 0.66
C VAL A 23 -5.55 -5.59 0.54
N ASP A 24 -6.86 -5.39 0.57
CA ASP A 24 -7.84 -6.46 0.45
C ASP A 24 -9.06 -5.89 -0.28
N GLU A 25 -9.90 -6.77 -0.82
CA GLU A 25 -11.07 -6.32 -1.57
C GLU A 25 -12.03 -5.50 -0.74
N ARG A 26 -12.07 -5.72 0.57
CA ARG A 26 -12.94 -4.94 1.46
C ARG A 26 -12.58 -3.46 1.46
N HIS A 27 -11.37 -3.12 1.04
CA HIS A 27 -10.90 -1.73 1.02
C HIS A 27 -11.28 -0.99 -0.26
N VAL A 28 -11.83 -1.69 -1.26
CA VAL A 28 -12.05 -1.09 -2.58
C VAL A 28 -12.92 0.17 -2.55
N PRO A 29 -14.08 0.19 -1.89
CA PRO A 29 -14.91 1.40 -1.94
C PRO A 29 -14.21 2.62 -1.37
N GLU A 30 -13.59 2.48 -0.22
CA GLU A 30 -12.89 3.60 0.43
C GLU A 30 -11.66 4.01 -0.37
N LEU A 31 -10.89 3.04 -0.86
CA LEU A 31 -9.70 3.33 -1.66
C LEU A 31 -10.08 4.05 -2.95
N HIS A 32 -11.16 3.60 -3.60
CA HIS A 32 -11.60 4.24 -4.83
C HIS A 32 -11.96 5.71 -4.59
N GLN A 33 -12.68 5.98 -3.49
CA GLN A 33 -13.02 7.34 -3.15
C GLN A 33 -11.77 8.19 -2.93
N LEU A 34 -10.76 7.63 -2.29
CA LEU A 34 -9.52 8.33 -2.06
C LEU A 34 -8.79 8.64 -3.36
N VAL A 35 -8.76 7.67 -4.29
CA VAL A 35 -8.13 7.87 -5.60
C VAL A 35 -8.85 8.98 -6.36
N MET A 36 -10.19 8.94 -6.39
CA MET A 36 -10.96 9.94 -7.12
C MET A 36 -10.80 11.33 -6.51
N LYS A 37 -10.77 11.42 -5.19
CA LYS A 37 -10.56 12.69 -4.49
C LYS A 37 -9.21 13.32 -4.89
N ASN A 38 -8.21 12.47 -5.11
CA ASN A 38 -6.84 12.92 -5.37
C ASN A 38 -6.43 12.76 -6.83
N GLN A 39 -7.37 12.46 -7.72
CA GLN A 39 -7.06 12.11 -9.10
C GLN A 39 -6.18 13.17 -9.79
N ARG A 40 -6.54 14.43 -9.65
CA ARG A 40 -5.81 15.53 -10.27
C ARG A 40 -4.40 15.65 -9.69
N TRP A 41 -4.29 15.52 -8.39
CA TRP A 41 -3.02 15.56 -7.67
C TRP A 41 -2.12 14.39 -8.09
N LEU A 42 -2.68 13.18 -8.16
CA LEU A 42 -1.92 11.98 -8.48
C LEU A 42 -1.46 11.95 -9.93
N GLN A 43 -2.23 12.54 -10.83
CA GLN A 43 -1.87 12.57 -12.25
C GLN A 43 -0.58 13.34 -12.51
N GLN A 44 -0.17 14.20 -11.59
CA GLN A 44 1.04 15.00 -11.78
C GLN A 44 2.31 14.14 -11.77
N SER A 45 2.27 12.98 -11.10
CA SER A 45 3.44 12.13 -11.02
C SER A 45 3.17 10.67 -11.37
N LEU A 46 1.91 10.29 -11.57
CA LEU A 46 1.52 8.92 -11.90
C LEU A 46 0.63 8.94 -13.13
N SER A 47 0.72 7.91 -13.95
CA SER A 47 -0.07 7.84 -15.18
C SER A 47 -1.42 7.16 -15.01
N TRP A 48 -1.49 6.17 -14.12
CA TRP A 48 -2.69 5.34 -14.00
C TRP A 48 -3.93 6.05 -13.44
N PRO A 49 -3.82 7.08 -12.56
CA PRO A 49 -5.04 7.69 -12.01
C PRO A 49 -5.96 8.30 -13.06
N ALA A 50 -5.39 8.77 -14.16
CA ALA A 50 -6.19 9.38 -15.23
C ALA A 50 -7.15 8.38 -15.87
N GLU A 51 -6.82 7.08 -15.79
CA GLU A 51 -7.60 6.03 -16.43
C GLU A 51 -8.65 5.43 -15.51
N VAL A 52 -8.65 5.79 -14.24
CA VAL A 52 -9.60 5.27 -13.27
C VAL A 52 -10.83 6.15 -13.27
N THR A 53 -11.97 5.60 -13.71
CA THR A 53 -13.23 6.32 -13.76
C THR A 53 -14.33 5.64 -12.97
N HIS A 54 -14.22 4.32 -12.77
CA HIS A 54 -15.24 3.54 -12.08
C HIS A 54 -14.62 2.69 -10.98
N GLU A 55 -15.40 2.39 -9.98
CA GLU A 55 -14.93 1.55 -8.87
C GLU A 55 -14.46 0.19 -9.33
N GLU A 56 -15.02 -0.34 -10.42
CA GLU A 56 -14.61 -1.63 -10.95
C GLU A 56 -13.14 -1.65 -11.38
N GLU A 57 -12.62 -0.54 -11.86
CA GLU A 57 -11.21 -0.44 -12.23
C GLU A 57 -10.32 -0.50 -11.01
N THR A 58 -10.72 0.17 -9.93
CA THR A 58 -10.00 0.09 -8.67
C THR A 58 -10.06 -1.34 -8.13
N ARG A 59 -11.20 -2.01 -8.27
CA ARG A 59 -11.35 -3.39 -7.81
C ARG A 59 -10.40 -4.33 -8.53
N ARG A 60 -10.28 -4.20 -9.85
CA ARG A 60 -9.35 -5.04 -10.62
C ARG A 60 -7.91 -4.81 -10.21
N HIS A 61 -7.57 -3.55 -9.97
CA HIS A 61 -6.22 -3.20 -9.52
C HIS A 61 -5.93 -3.84 -8.16
N VAL A 62 -6.88 -3.77 -7.24
CA VAL A 62 -6.75 -4.36 -5.91
C VAL A 62 -6.64 -5.88 -6.01
N GLN A 63 -7.49 -6.51 -6.81
CA GLN A 63 -7.46 -7.96 -6.97
C GLN A 63 -6.10 -8.44 -7.48
N GLY A 64 -5.54 -7.73 -8.46
CA GLY A 64 -4.21 -8.06 -8.96
C GLY A 64 -3.14 -7.94 -7.90
N ASN A 65 -3.21 -6.90 -7.09
CA ASN A 65 -2.24 -6.69 -6.03
C ASN A 65 -2.38 -7.70 -4.90
N VAL A 66 -3.60 -8.10 -4.56
CA VAL A 66 -3.82 -9.14 -3.56
C VAL A 66 -3.15 -10.43 -4.01
N MET A 67 -3.31 -10.78 -5.29
CA MET A 67 -2.69 -11.99 -5.84
C MET A 67 -1.16 -11.91 -5.78
N LEU A 68 -0.59 -10.79 -6.19
CA LEU A 68 0.87 -10.61 -6.17
C LEU A 68 1.42 -10.64 -4.75
N HIS A 69 0.67 -10.07 -3.82
CA HIS A 69 1.06 -10.06 -2.41
C HIS A 69 1.11 -11.48 -1.86
N GLN A 70 0.10 -12.29 -2.18
CA GLN A 70 0.04 -13.67 -1.73
C GLN A 70 1.19 -14.50 -2.29
N ARG A 71 1.62 -14.18 -3.51
CA ARG A 71 2.71 -14.91 -4.17
C ARG A 71 4.10 -14.36 -3.85
N GLY A 72 4.17 -13.24 -3.14
CA GLY A 72 5.45 -12.65 -2.77
C GLY A 72 6.17 -11.88 -3.87
N TYR A 73 5.49 -11.60 -4.99
CA TYR A 73 6.10 -10.85 -6.10
C TYR A 73 6.04 -9.35 -5.91
N ALA A 74 5.05 -8.90 -5.18
CA ALA A 74 4.86 -7.49 -4.86
C ALA A 74 4.02 -7.43 -3.59
N LYS A 75 3.98 -6.25 -2.96
CA LYS A 75 3.14 -6.07 -1.78
C LYS A 75 2.55 -4.67 -1.82
N MET A 76 1.28 -4.56 -1.49
CA MET A 76 0.62 -3.27 -1.44
C MET A 76 0.00 -3.09 -0.07
N PHE A 77 0.40 -2.03 0.62
CA PHE A 77 -0.14 -1.68 1.92
C PHE A 77 -0.91 -0.38 1.83
N LEU A 78 -1.99 -0.31 2.58
CA LEU A 78 -2.75 0.92 2.72
C LEU A 78 -2.34 1.59 4.01
N LEU A 79 -2.16 2.90 3.95
CA LEU A 79 -1.78 3.69 5.12
C LEU A 79 -3.04 4.17 5.79
N PHE A 80 -3.25 3.71 7.04
CA PHE A 80 -4.44 4.05 7.81
C PHE A 80 -4.08 5.05 8.91
N LEU A 81 -4.80 6.15 8.94
CA LEU A 81 -4.71 7.12 10.02
C LEU A 81 -6.06 7.12 10.73
N GLN A 82 -6.08 6.62 11.98
CA GLN A 82 -7.31 6.53 12.77
C GLN A 82 -8.46 5.86 12.00
N GLU A 83 -8.19 4.71 11.41
CA GLU A 83 -9.17 3.90 10.68
C GLU A 83 -9.59 4.47 9.32
N GLU A 84 -8.94 5.51 8.84
CA GLU A 84 -9.19 6.06 7.50
C GLU A 84 -7.99 5.83 6.61
N ILE A 85 -8.24 5.42 5.37
CA ILE A 85 -7.18 5.26 4.38
C ILE A 85 -6.73 6.64 3.92
N VAL A 86 -5.43 6.91 4.06
CA VAL A 86 -4.87 8.20 3.65
C VAL A 86 -3.77 8.07 2.61
N GLY A 87 -3.37 6.86 2.26
CA GLY A 87 -2.32 6.68 1.26
C GLY A 87 -2.03 5.23 0.98
N VAL A 88 -1.04 5.03 0.13
CA VAL A 88 -0.59 3.70 -0.31
C VAL A 88 0.93 3.66 -0.25
N LEU A 89 1.44 2.55 0.24
CA LEU A 89 2.87 2.29 0.31
C LEU A 89 3.08 0.86 -0.18
N SER A 90 3.83 0.70 -1.26
CA SER A 90 3.90 -0.61 -1.90
C SER A 90 5.32 -0.99 -2.27
N PHE A 91 5.58 -2.30 -2.25
CA PHE A 91 6.71 -2.88 -2.95
C PHE A 91 6.17 -3.26 -4.33
N ASN A 92 6.48 -2.43 -5.32
CA ASN A 92 5.98 -2.66 -6.68
C ASN A 92 6.58 -3.90 -7.31
N GLN A 93 7.77 -4.27 -6.85
CA GLN A 93 8.46 -5.45 -7.33
C GLN A 93 9.44 -5.91 -6.25
N ILE A 94 9.48 -7.20 -6.01
CA ILE A 94 10.45 -7.80 -5.10
C ILE A 94 11.32 -8.74 -5.93
N GLU A 95 12.61 -8.45 -5.96
CA GLU A 95 13.58 -9.26 -6.68
C GLU A 95 14.11 -10.32 -5.71
N PRO A 96 13.81 -11.61 -5.92
CA PRO A 96 14.04 -12.63 -4.89
C PRO A 96 15.50 -13.00 -4.69
N ILE A 97 16.30 -12.95 -5.74
CA ILE A 97 17.70 -13.38 -5.65
C ILE A 97 18.50 -12.40 -4.80
N ASN A 98 18.41 -11.12 -5.10
CA ASN A 98 19.12 -10.07 -4.36
C ASN A 98 18.32 -9.55 -3.18
N LYS A 99 17.10 -10.02 -3.00
CA LYS A 99 16.19 -9.59 -1.93
C LYS A 99 16.02 -8.06 -1.92
N THR A 100 15.78 -7.52 -3.11
CA THR A 100 15.61 -6.07 -3.30
C THR A 100 14.14 -5.76 -3.54
N ALA A 101 13.61 -4.78 -2.81
CA ALA A 101 12.25 -4.30 -3.00
C ALA A 101 12.28 -2.89 -3.56
N TYR A 102 11.47 -2.66 -4.59
CA TYR A 102 11.32 -1.35 -5.22
C TYR A 102 10.05 -0.71 -4.68
N ILE A 103 10.18 0.43 -4.04
CA ILE A 103 9.10 1.06 -3.28
C ILE A 103 8.46 2.19 -4.06
N GLY A 104 7.13 2.15 -4.13
CA GLY A 104 6.33 3.26 -4.63
C GLY A 104 5.36 3.71 -3.55
N TYR A 105 4.91 4.96 -3.62
CA TYR A 105 4.02 5.48 -2.59
C TYR A 105 3.27 6.71 -3.08
N TRP A 106 2.14 6.98 -2.43
CA TRP A 106 1.45 8.26 -2.55
C TRP A 106 0.59 8.46 -1.30
N ILE A 107 0.27 9.71 -1.01
CA ILE A 107 -0.53 10.06 0.15
C ILE A 107 -1.57 11.10 -0.27
N ASP A 108 -2.71 11.09 0.42
CA ASP A 108 -3.75 12.09 0.23
C ASP A 108 -3.14 13.48 0.35
N GLU A 109 -3.47 14.35 -0.60
CA GLU A 109 -2.88 15.69 -0.67
C GLU A 109 -3.03 16.46 0.64
N SER A 110 -4.19 16.32 1.28
CA SER A 110 -4.46 17.04 2.53
C SER A 110 -3.66 16.53 3.72
N HIS A 111 -3.00 15.39 3.58
CA HIS A 111 -2.20 14.81 4.66
C HIS A 111 -0.70 14.94 4.45
N GLN A 112 -0.28 15.67 3.43
CA GLN A 112 1.14 15.89 3.16
C GLN A 112 1.77 16.77 4.25
N GLY A 113 3.08 16.61 4.41
CA GLY A 113 3.84 17.49 5.30
C GLY A 113 3.72 17.18 6.78
N GLN A 114 3.08 16.06 7.12
CA GLN A 114 2.89 15.67 8.52
C GLN A 114 3.83 14.56 8.97
N GLY A 115 4.74 14.14 8.09
CA GLY A 115 5.68 13.06 8.42
C GLY A 115 5.10 11.67 8.45
N LEU A 116 3.84 11.52 8.04
CA LEU A 116 3.16 10.23 8.10
C LEU A 116 3.82 9.19 7.20
N LEU A 117 4.14 9.61 5.98
CA LEU A 117 4.74 8.70 5.00
C LEU A 117 6.13 8.25 5.43
N SER A 118 6.93 9.17 5.98
CA SER A 118 8.27 8.83 6.46
C SER A 118 8.21 7.82 7.59
N GLN A 119 7.30 8.01 8.53
CA GLN A 119 7.13 7.09 9.65
C GLN A 119 6.68 5.71 9.16
N ALA A 120 5.74 5.69 8.24
CA ALA A 120 5.22 4.43 7.69
C ALA A 120 6.30 3.70 6.90
N LEU A 121 7.06 4.42 6.11
CA LEU A 121 8.14 3.84 5.31
C LEU A 121 9.19 3.20 6.19
N GLN A 122 9.58 3.89 7.25
CA GLN A 122 10.57 3.35 8.19
C GLN A 122 10.06 2.06 8.83
N ALA A 123 8.81 2.05 9.27
CA ALA A 123 8.21 0.88 9.90
C ALA A 123 8.14 -0.30 8.93
N LEU A 124 7.78 -0.03 7.67
CA LEU A 124 7.70 -1.07 6.65
C LEU A 124 9.07 -1.68 6.36
N MET A 125 10.08 -0.84 6.20
CA MET A 125 11.43 -1.32 5.93
C MET A 125 11.96 -2.14 7.10
N ASP A 126 11.75 -1.66 8.34
CA ASP A 126 12.19 -2.40 9.52
C ASP A 126 11.52 -3.76 9.62
N TYR A 127 10.23 -3.82 9.35
CA TYR A 127 9.47 -5.06 9.42
C TYR A 127 10.04 -6.12 8.48
N TYR A 128 10.28 -5.75 7.22
CA TYR A 128 10.76 -6.71 6.23
C TYR A 128 12.25 -6.99 6.35
N ALA A 129 13.03 -6.05 6.86
CA ALA A 129 14.44 -6.30 7.14
C ALA A 129 14.59 -7.34 8.24
N ARG A 130 13.78 -7.23 9.30
CA ARG A 130 13.84 -8.18 10.41
C ARG A 130 13.43 -9.59 9.99
N SER A 131 12.47 -9.69 9.08
CA SER A 131 12.01 -11.00 8.61
C SER A 131 13.02 -11.68 7.70
N GLY A 132 14.00 -10.93 7.19
CA GLY A 132 14.98 -11.47 6.24
C GLY A 132 14.46 -11.60 4.83
N THR A 133 13.22 -11.16 4.58
CA THR A 133 12.60 -11.26 3.26
C THR A 133 13.18 -10.25 2.28
N VAL A 134 13.49 -9.04 2.76
CA VAL A 134 14.05 -7.98 1.93
C VAL A 134 15.30 -7.45 2.61
N ARG A 135 16.35 -7.26 1.84
CA ARG A 135 17.63 -6.76 2.33
C ARG A 135 17.97 -5.39 1.80
N ARG A 136 17.44 -5.04 0.62
CA ARG A 136 17.69 -3.73 0.00
C ARG A 136 16.37 -3.10 -0.41
N PHE A 137 16.28 -1.81 -0.21
CA PHE A 137 15.07 -1.04 -0.55
C PHE A 137 15.47 0.07 -1.50
N VAL A 138 14.76 0.16 -2.63
CA VAL A 138 14.99 1.21 -3.62
C VAL A 138 13.71 2.03 -3.73
N ILE A 139 13.79 3.31 -3.43
CA ILE A 139 12.63 4.21 -3.48
C ILE A 139 12.62 4.89 -4.83
N LYS A 140 11.47 4.82 -5.49
CA LYS A 140 11.31 5.46 -6.81
C LYS A 140 10.33 6.60 -6.79
#